data_b0b1287dbc2228da0a606b04c5b065b3
#
_entry.id   b0b1287dbc2228da0a606b04c5b065b3
#
_cell.length_a   1.000
_cell.length_b   1.000
_cell.length_c   1.000
_cell.angle_alpha   90.00
_cell.angle_beta   90.00
_cell.angle_gamma   90.00
#
_symmetry.space_group_name_H-M   'P 1'
#
loop_
_entity.id
_entity.type
_entity.pdbx_description
1 polymer ?
#
loop_
_entity_poly.entity_id
_entity_poly.type
_entity_poly.pdbx_seq_one_letter_code
_entity_poly.pdbx_strand_id
1 'polypeptide(L)'
;MGRKHWQFASTLPAEKLSQVHNAGIQTQLLVEHAYNPIHRRYEYDPAGELTRTLDKLRGEIKYEYEANGQLHSRETGRIADSEEFRYDAAANRLNFNTSQFDQVKDNRIKRWRDQEYAYDAWGNLIEKRVGITTLQSFSYDCENRLVRAETFTNGRLESVGTCRYDSLGRRVGKTSEINGRTEHKHFLWQGLRMLREETPWQSSLYIYEPASYAPLARVDQNEGEVAQRVYYFHTDQIGTPLEMTDVEGSIVWQATYKAWGEIEALAVNEVEQNLRFQGQYFDDETGLHYNTFRYYDPGVGRFITQDPIGLEGGFNLYQYAPSATGWIDPLGWMGLRLDNVYHSFDSFDVPSNLRYSSDGVQFNRANQNFIGKMNTDASFRRDMLGRYPELDTWMKKPNMAGSPAGPTWHHHEDVGVLKLVGRADHASKHGIYHPTGKGGRDIWGGGKDGRKGKLNGKTGQPLKGSCG
;
A
#
# COMPACT_ATOMS: atom_id res chain seq x y z
N MET A 1 5.61 -16.59 4.60
CA MET A 1 4.75 -15.45 4.94
C MET A 1 5.59 -14.32 5.46
N GLY A 2 5.54 -13.17 4.80
CA GLY A 2 6.39 -12.03 5.16
C GLY A 2 5.67 -10.99 6.01
N ARG A 3 4.96 -11.40 7.09
CA ARG A 3 4.43 -10.41 8.02
C ARG A 3 5.56 -9.80 8.83
N LYS A 4 5.51 -8.48 8.99
CA LYS A 4 6.47 -7.74 9.81
C LYS A 4 6.17 -8.04 11.28
N HIS A 5 7.04 -8.76 11.96
CA HIS A 5 6.93 -9.04 13.41
C HIS A 5 7.75 -8.09 14.25
N TRP A 6 8.73 -7.44 13.65
CA TRP A 6 9.66 -6.61 14.34
C TRP A 6 10.29 -5.57 13.42
N GLN A 7 10.51 -4.38 13.93
CA GLN A 7 11.17 -3.26 13.23
C GLN A 7 11.92 -2.40 14.22
N PHE A 8 13.11 -1.95 13.85
CA PHE A 8 13.83 -0.95 14.61
C PHE A 8 14.65 -0.05 13.68
N ALA A 9 14.95 1.17 14.14
CA ALA A 9 15.98 2.04 13.59
C ALA A 9 16.99 2.35 14.69
N SER A 10 18.27 2.33 14.33
CA SER A 10 19.37 2.52 15.27
C SER A 10 20.34 3.57 14.78
N THR A 11 20.86 4.37 15.71
CA THR A 11 21.96 5.31 15.45
C THR A 11 23.32 4.65 15.55
N LEU A 12 23.39 3.34 15.88
CA LEU A 12 24.65 2.59 15.89
C LEU A 12 25.17 2.34 14.47
N PRO A 13 26.47 2.44 14.23
CA PRO A 13 27.10 2.00 12.98
C PRO A 13 26.77 0.54 12.67
N ALA A 14 26.59 0.23 11.38
CA ALA A 14 26.21 -1.11 10.91
C ALA A 14 27.15 -2.23 11.40
N GLU A 15 28.44 -1.94 11.55
CA GLU A 15 29.45 -2.88 12.07
C GLU A 15 29.16 -3.26 13.54
N LYS A 16 28.80 -2.29 14.38
CA LYS A 16 28.42 -2.56 15.78
C LYS A 16 27.08 -3.26 15.88
N LEU A 17 26.16 -2.91 14.99
CA LEU A 17 24.84 -3.56 14.92
C LEU A 17 24.96 -5.05 14.56
N SER A 18 25.83 -5.40 13.60
CA SER A 18 26.10 -6.79 13.23
C SER A 18 26.73 -7.60 14.35
N GLN A 19 27.58 -6.99 15.15
CA GLN A 19 28.19 -7.64 16.35
C GLN A 19 27.13 -7.93 17.41
N VAL A 20 26.21 -7.02 17.66
CA VAL A 20 25.10 -7.20 18.59
C VAL A 20 24.17 -8.33 18.12
N HIS A 21 23.86 -8.40 16.83
CA HIS A 21 23.06 -9.48 16.22
C HIS A 21 23.74 -10.85 16.31
N ASN A 22 25.05 -10.92 16.05
CA ASN A 22 25.82 -12.16 16.08
C ASN A 22 26.09 -12.69 17.49
N ALA A 23 26.01 -11.84 18.51
CA ALA A 23 26.25 -12.22 19.91
C ALA A 23 25.05 -12.98 20.54
N GLY A 24 24.01 -13.31 19.80
CA GLY A 24 22.84 -14.04 20.31
C GLY A 24 22.04 -13.26 21.38
N ILE A 25 22.23 -11.94 21.42
CA ILE A 25 21.51 -11.06 22.35
C ILE A 25 20.04 -11.08 21.95
N GLN A 26 19.21 -11.54 22.86
CA GLN A 26 17.76 -11.60 22.63
C GLN A 26 17.24 -10.21 22.24
N THR A 27 16.34 -10.18 21.26
CA THR A 27 15.70 -8.95 20.76
C THR A 27 15.11 -8.05 21.85
N GLN A 28 14.81 -8.60 23.03
CA GLN A 28 14.38 -7.84 24.23
C GLN A 28 15.40 -6.81 24.71
N LEU A 29 16.70 -7.11 24.63
CA LEU A 29 17.75 -6.18 25.05
C LEU A 29 17.95 -4.99 24.11
N LEU A 30 17.56 -5.12 22.83
CA LEU A 30 17.64 -4.04 21.85
C LEU A 30 16.56 -2.96 22.05
N VAL A 31 15.45 -3.30 22.71
CA VAL A 31 14.28 -2.40 22.92
C VAL A 31 14.61 -1.23 23.83
N GLU A 32 15.37 -1.48 24.88
CA GLU A 32 15.58 -0.53 25.99
C GLU A 32 16.75 0.42 25.76
N HIS A 33 17.53 0.21 24.69
CA HIS A 33 18.70 1.04 24.45
C HIS A 33 18.36 2.40 23.83
N ALA A 34 18.99 3.45 24.35
CA ALA A 34 18.81 4.83 23.90
C ALA A 34 19.16 5.05 22.42
N TYR A 35 20.07 4.23 21.88
CA TYR A 35 20.49 4.29 20.48
C TYR A 35 19.50 3.72 19.46
N ASN A 36 18.37 3.14 19.92
CA ASN A 36 17.27 2.74 19.06
C ASN A 36 16.09 3.69 19.25
N PRO A 37 16.04 4.83 18.52
CA PRO A 37 14.95 5.77 18.64
C PRO A 37 13.61 5.15 18.25
N ILE A 38 13.62 4.21 17.30
CA ILE A 38 12.44 3.50 16.83
C ILE A 38 12.59 2.02 17.12
N HIS A 39 11.57 1.44 17.74
CA HIS A 39 11.46 0.01 17.94
C HIS A 39 10.00 -0.40 18.06
N ARG A 40 9.58 -1.41 17.25
CA ARG A 40 8.22 -1.92 17.19
C ARG A 40 8.17 -3.43 17.14
N ARG A 41 7.13 -4.01 17.75
CA ARG A 41 6.76 -5.42 17.64
C ARG A 41 5.30 -5.54 17.23
N TYR A 42 5.01 -6.53 16.42
CA TYR A 42 3.69 -6.82 15.90
C TYR A 42 3.35 -8.27 16.19
N GLU A 43 2.19 -8.50 16.80
CA GLU A 43 1.65 -9.82 17.10
C GLU A 43 0.38 -10.05 16.29
N TYR A 44 0.20 -11.27 15.82
CA TYR A 44 -0.93 -11.64 14.97
C TYR A 44 -1.60 -12.90 15.51
N ASP A 45 -2.89 -13.01 15.29
CA ASP A 45 -3.65 -14.23 15.55
C ASP A 45 -3.39 -15.31 14.49
N PRO A 46 -3.91 -16.54 14.65
CA PRO A 46 -3.78 -17.60 13.66
C PRO A 46 -4.44 -17.29 12.31
N ALA A 47 -5.46 -16.42 12.26
CA ALA A 47 -6.06 -15.95 11.02
C ALA A 47 -5.21 -14.89 10.31
N GLY A 48 -4.23 -14.35 11.05
CA GLY A 48 -3.27 -13.36 10.56
C GLY A 48 -3.72 -11.93 10.73
N GLU A 49 -4.70 -11.67 11.55
CA GLU A 49 -5.06 -10.31 11.93
C GLU A 49 -4.09 -9.77 12.99
N LEU A 50 -3.75 -8.49 12.90
CA LEU A 50 -2.87 -7.81 13.86
C LEU A 50 -3.60 -7.67 15.19
N THR A 51 -3.14 -8.37 16.23
CA THR A 51 -3.78 -8.32 17.56
C THR A 51 -3.14 -7.32 18.51
N ARG A 52 -1.84 -7.03 18.28
CA ARG A 52 -1.09 -6.16 19.18
C ARG A 52 0.09 -5.49 18.49
N THR A 53 0.29 -4.23 18.82
CA THR A 53 1.51 -3.48 18.50
C THR A 53 2.14 -2.98 19.79
N LEU A 54 3.44 -3.20 19.94
CA LEU A 54 4.27 -2.60 21.00
C LEU A 54 5.23 -1.62 20.32
N ASP A 55 5.04 -0.34 20.55
CA ASP A 55 5.83 0.75 19.96
C ASP A 55 6.51 1.55 21.07
N LYS A 56 7.83 1.72 20.97
CA LYS A 56 8.61 2.49 21.95
C LYS A 56 8.11 3.93 22.11
N LEU A 57 7.61 4.55 21.04
CA LEU A 57 7.15 5.94 21.03
C LEU A 57 5.67 6.10 21.36
N ARG A 58 4.84 5.06 21.08
CA ARG A 58 3.36 5.11 21.20
C ARG A 58 2.78 4.19 22.26
N GLY A 59 3.62 3.31 22.83
CA GLY A 59 3.18 2.31 23.80
C GLY A 59 2.50 1.10 23.16
N GLU A 60 1.60 0.49 23.91
CA GLU A 60 0.85 -0.70 23.52
C GLU A 60 -0.47 -0.31 22.87
N ILE A 61 -0.80 -0.95 21.73
CA ILE A 61 -2.11 -0.87 21.08
C ILE A 61 -2.60 -2.29 20.84
N LYS A 62 -3.84 -2.58 21.20
CA LYS A 62 -4.51 -3.86 20.96
C LYS A 62 -5.63 -3.70 19.95
N TYR A 63 -5.89 -4.75 19.19
CA TYR A 63 -6.91 -4.78 18.15
C TYR A 63 -7.76 -6.04 18.29
N GLU A 64 -9.08 -5.90 18.10
CA GLU A 64 -10.04 -6.99 18.04
C GLU A 64 -10.81 -6.94 16.70
N TYR A 65 -11.25 -8.11 16.27
CA TYR A 65 -11.91 -8.26 14.97
C TYR A 65 -13.22 -9.05 15.11
N GLU A 66 -14.18 -8.74 14.27
CA GLU A 66 -15.34 -9.58 14.06
C GLU A 66 -14.96 -10.87 13.32
N ALA A 67 -15.82 -11.89 13.37
CA ALA A 67 -15.57 -13.19 12.74
C ALA A 67 -15.34 -13.11 11.20
N ASN A 68 -15.80 -12.05 10.55
CA ASN A 68 -15.61 -11.77 9.14
C ASN A 68 -14.32 -10.98 8.82
N GLY A 69 -13.45 -10.72 9.82
CA GLY A 69 -12.18 -9.99 9.68
C GLY A 69 -12.33 -8.46 9.68
N GLN A 70 -13.53 -7.92 9.98
CA GLN A 70 -13.70 -6.48 10.15
C GLN A 70 -13.13 -6.05 11.50
N LEU A 71 -12.45 -4.90 11.52
CA LEU A 71 -11.88 -4.34 12.75
C LEU A 71 -13.00 -3.94 13.72
N HIS A 72 -13.02 -4.55 14.90
CA HIS A 72 -14.02 -4.29 15.95
C HIS A 72 -13.56 -3.20 16.93
N SER A 73 -12.31 -3.27 17.39
CA SER A 73 -11.78 -2.27 18.33
C SER A 73 -10.28 -1.99 18.12
N ARG A 74 -9.88 -0.79 18.55
CA ARG A 74 -8.48 -0.37 18.74
C ARG A 74 -8.35 0.21 20.14
N GLU A 75 -7.59 -0.44 20.98
CA GLU A 75 -7.39 -0.05 22.39
C GLU A 75 -5.96 0.45 22.61
N THR A 76 -5.82 1.67 23.14
CA THR A 76 -4.55 2.33 23.41
C THR A 76 -4.19 2.37 24.89
N GLY A 77 -5.01 1.75 25.75
CA GLY A 77 -4.92 1.87 27.20
C GLY A 77 -5.48 3.19 27.76
N ARG A 78 -5.91 4.11 26.89
CA ARG A 78 -6.60 5.35 27.26
C ARG A 78 -7.99 5.33 26.61
N ILE A 79 -9.03 5.48 27.40
CA ILE A 79 -10.42 5.44 26.92
C ILE A 79 -10.68 6.52 25.86
N ALA A 80 -10.09 7.72 26.04
CA ALA A 80 -10.28 8.84 25.11
C ALA A 80 -9.71 8.59 23.69
N ASP A 81 -8.65 7.78 23.58
CA ASP A 81 -7.93 7.52 22.34
C ASP A 81 -8.28 6.13 21.77
N SER A 82 -9.11 5.34 22.48
CA SER A 82 -9.59 4.03 22.02
C SER A 82 -10.79 4.17 21.11
N GLU A 83 -10.90 3.27 20.12
CA GLU A 83 -11.93 3.30 19.10
C GLU A 83 -12.66 1.96 19.07
N GLU A 84 -13.99 2.01 18.93
CA GLU A 84 -14.84 0.84 18.69
C GLU A 84 -15.63 1.04 17.41
N PHE A 85 -15.84 -0.04 16.65
CA PHE A 85 -16.46 0.01 15.33
C PHE A 85 -17.63 -0.95 15.25
N ARG A 86 -18.64 -0.55 14.50
CA ARG A 86 -19.80 -1.37 14.11
C ARG A 86 -20.07 -1.22 12.64
N TYR A 87 -20.61 -2.27 12.05
CA TYR A 87 -20.87 -2.32 10.62
C TYR A 87 -22.27 -2.83 10.34
N ASP A 88 -22.86 -2.40 9.23
CA ASP A 88 -24.04 -3.06 8.67
C ASP A 88 -23.64 -4.29 7.83
N ALA A 89 -24.64 -5.00 7.29
CA ALA A 89 -24.40 -6.18 6.46
C ALA A 89 -23.65 -5.89 5.15
N ALA A 90 -23.59 -4.63 4.71
CA ALA A 90 -22.82 -4.19 3.54
C ALA A 90 -21.44 -3.59 3.92
N ALA A 91 -21.00 -3.81 5.16
CA ALA A 91 -19.73 -3.30 5.69
C ALA A 91 -19.63 -1.76 5.75
N ASN A 92 -20.76 -1.04 5.81
CA ASN A 92 -20.74 0.38 6.12
C ASN A 92 -20.51 0.57 7.62
N ARG A 93 -19.58 1.45 8.00
CA ARG A 93 -19.38 1.82 9.40
C ARG A 93 -20.60 2.57 9.93
N LEU A 94 -21.03 2.22 11.13
CA LEU A 94 -22.18 2.79 11.82
C LEU A 94 -21.74 3.61 13.04
N ASN A 95 -22.49 4.66 13.34
CA ASN A 95 -22.32 5.44 14.56
C ASN A 95 -22.92 4.74 15.78
N PHE A 96 -22.23 4.82 16.92
CA PHE A 96 -22.68 4.19 18.18
C PHE A 96 -23.96 4.78 18.77
N ASN A 97 -24.20 6.07 18.59
CA ASN A 97 -25.22 6.81 19.36
C ASN A 97 -26.51 7.09 18.59
N THR A 98 -26.80 6.34 17.53
CA THR A 98 -27.99 6.60 16.76
C THR A 98 -28.87 5.37 16.62
N SER A 99 -30.06 5.45 17.19
CA SER A 99 -31.17 4.53 16.98
C SER A 99 -31.85 4.68 15.59
N GLN A 100 -31.21 5.43 14.66
CA GLN A 100 -31.81 5.75 13.36
C GLN A 100 -31.21 4.89 12.27
N PHE A 101 -32.02 4.05 11.66
CA PHE A 101 -31.70 3.17 10.53
C PHE A 101 -31.40 3.92 9.20
N ASP A 102 -31.54 5.25 9.16
CA ASP A 102 -31.44 6.07 7.94
C ASP A 102 -30.08 6.73 7.70
N GLN A 103 -29.01 6.25 8.34
CA GLN A 103 -27.68 6.87 8.19
C GLN A 103 -27.00 6.50 6.87
N VAL A 104 -27.31 5.33 6.34
CA VAL A 104 -26.78 4.81 5.08
C VAL A 104 -27.94 4.38 4.19
N LYS A 105 -27.95 4.86 2.95
CA LYS A 105 -28.89 4.41 1.91
C LYS A 105 -28.12 4.14 0.63
N ASP A 106 -28.28 2.95 0.05
CA ASP A 106 -27.59 2.54 -1.18
C ASP A 106 -26.05 2.64 -1.04
N ASN A 107 -25.55 2.22 0.13
CA ASN A 107 -24.14 2.37 0.56
C ASN A 107 -23.64 3.82 0.65
N ARG A 108 -24.49 4.81 0.52
CA ARG A 108 -24.18 6.24 0.67
C ARG A 108 -24.47 6.67 2.09
N ILE A 109 -23.46 7.19 2.80
CA ILE A 109 -23.65 7.76 4.15
C ILE A 109 -24.37 9.09 4.02
N LYS A 110 -25.48 9.24 4.72
CA LYS A 110 -26.20 10.50 4.82
C LYS A 110 -25.80 11.32 6.04
N ARG A 111 -25.48 10.64 7.14
CA ARG A 111 -25.04 11.25 8.39
C ARG A 111 -23.94 10.44 9.04
N TRP A 112 -22.93 11.16 9.57
CA TRP A 112 -21.87 10.59 10.36
C TRP A 112 -21.50 11.54 11.49
N ARG A 113 -21.76 11.16 12.74
CA ARG A 113 -21.64 12.05 13.91
C ARG A 113 -22.45 13.34 13.70
N ASP A 114 -21.78 14.51 13.65
CA ASP A 114 -22.32 15.83 13.39
C ASP A 114 -22.23 16.25 11.91
N GLN A 115 -21.93 15.30 11.02
CA GLN A 115 -21.72 15.56 9.59
C GLN A 115 -22.89 15.06 8.76
N GLU A 116 -23.27 15.83 7.74
CA GLU A 116 -24.29 15.48 6.74
C GLU A 116 -23.69 15.44 5.34
N TYR A 117 -24.15 14.50 4.52
CA TYR A 117 -23.58 14.19 3.21
C TYR A 117 -24.65 14.19 2.13
N ALA A 118 -24.39 14.87 1.01
CA ALA A 118 -25.23 14.84 -0.18
C ALA A 118 -24.45 14.32 -1.38
N TYR A 119 -25.13 13.56 -2.24
CA TYR A 119 -24.53 12.92 -3.40
C TYR A 119 -25.28 13.29 -4.68
N ASP A 120 -24.55 13.32 -5.79
CA ASP A 120 -25.15 13.46 -7.13
C ASP A 120 -25.82 12.15 -7.58
N ALA A 121 -26.39 12.17 -8.79
CA ALA A 121 -27.04 10.99 -9.38
C ALA A 121 -26.06 9.85 -9.67
N TRP A 122 -24.76 10.15 -9.87
CA TRP A 122 -23.70 9.18 -10.12
C TRP A 122 -23.11 8.60 -8.83
N GLY A 123 -23.52 9.12 -7.67
CA GLY A 123 -23.06 8.68 -6.36
C GLY A 123 -21.77 9.36 -5.91
N ASN A 124 -21.35 10.44 -6.52
CA ASN A 124 -20.24 11.24 -6.04
C ASN A 124 -20.70 12.14 -4.91
N LEU A 125 -19.91 12.27 -3.86
CA LEU A 125 -20.17 13.20 -2.76
C LEU A 125 -20.01 14.63 -3.28
N ILE A 126 -21.12 15.42 -3.25
CA ILE A 126 -21.10 16.82 -3.72
C ILE A 126 -21.11 17.82 -2.58
N GLU A 127 -21.62 17.45 -1.40
CA GLU A 127 -21.58 18.31 -0.21
C GLU A 127 -21.31 17.48 1.05
N LYS A 128 -20.49 18.05 1.94
CA LYS A 128 -20.27 17.58 3.31
C LYS A 128 -20.41 18.77 4.26
N ARG A 129 -21.41 18.70 5.16
CA ARG A 129 -21.63 19.70 6.20
C ARG A 129 -21.12 19.19 7.53
N VAL A 130 -20.35 19.98 8.26
CA VAL A 130 -19.85 19.66 9.59
C VAL A 130 -20.44 20.65 10.58
N GLY A 131 -21.32 20.16 11.43
CA GLY A 131 -22.10 21.01 12.32
C GLY A 131 -22.91 22.07 11.54
N ILE A 132 -22.96 23.30 12.07
CA ILE A 132 -23.65 24.44 11.46
C ILE A 132 -22.70 25.42 10.78
N THR A 133 -21.40 25.23 10.92
CA THR A 133 -20.39 26.23 10.54
C THR A 133 -19.65 25.90 9.26
N THR A 134 -19.39 24.64 8.97
CA THR A 134 -18.51 24.22 7.86
C THR A 134 -19.30 23.49 6.77
N LEU A 135 -19.08 23.94 5.54
CA LEU A 135 -19.60 23.31 4.33
C LEU A 135 -18.42 23.06 3.38
N GLN A 136 -18.28 21.82 2.95
CA GLN A 136 -17.40 21.46 1.82
C GLN A 136 -18.24 21.13 0.59
N SER A 137 -17.88 21.64 -0.57
CA SER A 137 -18.51 21.34 -1.85
C SER A 137 -17.48 20.73 -2.81
N PHE A 138 -17.92 19.76 -3.61
CA PHE A 138 -17.06 18.96 -4.49
C PHE A 138 -17.64 18.94 -5.90
N SER A 139 -16.81 19.18 -6.90
CA SER A 139 -17.17 19.15 -8.33
C SER A 139 -16.32 18.14 -9.07
N TYR A 140 -16.95 17.41 -9.99
CA TYR A 140 -16.35 16.32 -10.72
C TYR A 140 -16.39 16.55 -12.22
N ASP A 141 -15.46 15.94 -12.96
CA ASP A 141 -15.52 15.87 -14.41
C ASP A 141 -16.41 14.70 -14.88
N CYS A 142 -16.51 14.51 -16.21
CA CYS A 142 -17.31 13.46 -16.82
C CYS A 142 -16.82 12.02 -16.53
N GLU A 143 -15.61 11.88 -15.99
CA GLU A 143 -15.04 10.59 -15.56
C GLU A 143 -15.12 10.39 -14.02
N ASN A 144 -15.94 11.20 -13.33
CA ASN A 144 -16.13 11.20 -11.87
C ASN A 144 -14.83 11.48 -11.08
N ARG A 145 -13.87 12.21 -11.67
CA ARG A 145 -12.65 12.64 -10.97
C ARG A 145 -12.89 14.00 -10.34
N LEU A 146 -12.46 14.16 -9.09
CA LEU A 146 -12.60 15.42 -8.35
C LEU A 146 -11.73 16.51 -8.98
N VAL A 147 -12.35 17.52 -9.58
CA VAL A 147 -11.63 18.64 -10.23
C VAL A 147 -11.60 19.90 -9.37
N ARG A 148 -12.55 20.06 -8.45
CA ARG A 148 -12.61 21.23 -7.57
C ARG A 148 -13.24 20.86 -6.24
N ALA A 149 -12.66 21.36 -5.16
CA ALA A 149 -13.21 21.32 -3.81
C ALA A 149 -13.16 22.71 -3.19
N GLU A 150 -14.19 23.08 -2.45
CA GLU A 150 -14.30 24.36 -1.75
C GLU A 150 -14.74 24.13 -0.31
N THR A 151 -14.06 24.77 0.64
CA THR A 151 -14.45 24.75 2.05
C THR A 151 -14.90 26.13 2.48
N PHE A 152 -16.08 26.20 3.04
CA PHE A 152 -16.66 27.41 3.61
C PHE A 152 -16.79 27.24 5.13
N THR A 153 -16.33 28.23 5.87
CA THR A 153 -16.49 28.31 7.33
C THR A 153 -17.28 29.58 7.67
N ASN A 154 -18.41 29.41 8.36
CA ASN A 154 -19.35 30.51 8.68
C ASN A 154 -19.77 31.30 7.41
N GLY A 155 -19.98 30.62 6.30
CA GLY A 155 -20.38 31.19 5.01
C GLY A 155 -19.26 31.93 4.26
N ARG A 156 -18.04 31.94 4.76
CA ARG A 156 -16.87 32.51 4.08
C ARG A 156 -16.02 31.41 3.47
N LEU A 157 -15.57 31.63 2.23
CA LEU A 157 -14.64 30.73 1.56
C LEU A 157 -13.31 30.74 2.30
N GLU A 158 -12.88 29.59 2.80
CA GLU A 158 -11.65 29.37 3.56
C GLU A 158 -10.57 28.72 2.70
N SER A 159 -10.96 27.69 1.92
CA SER A 159 -10.02 27.02 1.03
C SER A 159 -10.67 26.61 -0.30
N VAL A 160 -9.82 26.54 -1.34
CA VAL A 160 -10.17 26.02 -2.66
C VAL A 160 -9.06 25.11 -3.13
N GLY A 161 -9.42 23.89 -3.54
CA GLY A 161 -8.54 22.95 -4.25
C GLY A 161 -8.98 22.77 -5.70
N THR A 162 -8.04 22.78 -6.65
CA THR A 162 -8.32 22.38 -8.05
C THR A 162 -7.31 21.35 -8.50
N CYS A 163 -7.76 20.33 -9.21
CA CYS A 163 -6.95 19.21 -9.66
C CYS A 163 -6.98 19.06 -11.19
N ARG A 164 -5.84 18.64 -11.74
CA ARG A 164 -5.69 18.29 -13.15
C ARG A 164 -5.18 16.88 -13.29
N TYR A 165 -5.73 16.17 -14.27
CA TYR A 165 -5.42 14.76 -14.51
C TYR A 165 -4.87 14.55 -15.92
N ASP A 166 -4.06 13.51 -16.08
CA ASP A 166 -3.65 13.03 -17.40
C ASP A 166 -4.67 12.04 -17.99
N SER A 167 -4.39 11.54 -19.20
CA SER A 167 -5.23 10.57 -19.89
C SER A 167 -5.32 9.19 -19.23
N LEU A 168 -4.46 8.90 -18.25
CA LEU A 168 -4.51 7.67 -17.44
C LEU A 168 -5.26 7.87 -16.12
N GLY A 169 -5.86 9.05 -15.90
CA GLY A 169 -6.57 9.38 -14.67
C GLY A 169 -5.68 9.73 -13.49
N ARG A 170 -4.35 9.87 -13.67
CA ARG A 170 -3.43 10.24 -12.61
C ARG A 170 -3.42 11.75 -12.42
N ARG A 171 -3.45 12.22 -11.19
CA ARG A 171 -3.37 13.65 -10.86
C ARG A 171 -1.95 14.17 -11.18
N VAL A 172 -1.84 15.06 -12.15
CA VAL A 172 -0.57 15.66 -12.58
C VAL A 172 -0.37 17.09 -12.06
N GLY A 173 -1.40 17.71 -11.55
CA GLY A 173 -1.30 19.05 -10.99
C GLY A 173 -2.39 19.32 -9.97
N LYS A 174 -2.04 20.11 -8.96
CA LYS A 174 -2.94 20.61 -7.92
C LYS A 174 -2.63 22.08 -7.67
N THR A 175 -3.67 22.89 -7.53
CA THR A 175 -3.57 24.22 -6.96
C THR A 175 -4.46 24.27 -5.74
N SER A 176 -3.92 24.66 -4.60
CA SER A 176 -4.67 24.90 -3.38
C SER A 176 -4.52 26.35 -2.94
N GLU A 177 -5.63 26.93 -2.51
CA GLU A 177 -5.65 28.23 -1.85
C GLU A 177 -6.28 28.04 -0.46
N ILE A 178 -5.55 28.39 0.59
CA ILE A 178 -5.98 28.29 1.98
C ILE A 178 -5.73 29.63 2.64
N ASN A 179 -6.76 30.28 3.14
CA ASN A 179 -6.67 31.61 3.79
C ASN A 179 -5.90 32.65 2.95
N GLY A 180 -6.10 32.63 1.61
CA GLY A 180 -5.46 33.57 0.67
C GLY A 180 -4.01 33.24 0.31
N ARG A 181 -3.48 32.11 0.78
CA ARG A 181 -2.17 31.59 0.35
C ARG A 181 -2.38 30.54 -0.73
N THR A 182 -1.80 30.77 -1.92
CA THR A 182 -1.90 29.84 -3.05
C THR A 182 -0.63 29.00 -3.16
N GLU A 183 -0.80 27.70 -3.32
CA GLU A 183 0.26 26.77 -3.61
C GLU A 183 -0.05 25.99 -4.92
N HIS A 184 1.00 25.74 -5.69
CA HIS A 184 0.93 24.94 -6.90
C HIS A 184 1.84 23.72 -6.75
N LYS A 185 1.28 22.52 -6.97
CA LYS A 185 2.04 21.25 -6.96
C LYS A 185 1.88 20.54 -8.29
N HIS A 186 2.98 20.04 -8.81
CA HIS A 186 3.03 19.14 -9.97
C HIS A 186 3.45 17.75 -9.50
N PHE A 187 2.87 16.72 -10.12
CA PHE A 187 3.15 15.33 -9.76
C PHE A 187 3.66 14.56 -10.97
N LEU A 188 4.78 13.85 -10.78
CA LEU A 188 5.33 12.94 -11.78
C LEU A 188 5.13 11.50 -11.32
N TRP A 189 4.88 10.63 -12.28
CA TRP A 189 4.47 9.25 -12.03
C TRP A 189 5.38 8.24 -12.71
N GLN A 190 5.60 7.11 -12.04
CA GLN A 190 6.15 5.89 -12.62
C GLN A 190 5.05 4.83 -12.67
N GLY A 191 4.46 4.62 -13.85
CA GLY A 191 3.22 3.85 -13.96
C GLY A 191 2.12 4.50 -13.12
N LEU A 192 1.52 3.78 -12.18
CA LEU A 192 0.50 4.27 -11.25
C LEU A 192 1.05 4.66 -9.86
N ARG A 193 2.38 4.72 -9.70
CA ARG A 193 3.01 5.14 -8.46
C ARG A 193 3.55 6.56 -8.60
N MET A 194 3.19 7.43 -7.67
CA MET A 194 3.70 8.81 -7.62
C MET A 194 5.20 8.77 -7.32
N LEU A 195 6.00 9.32 -8.23
CA LEU A 195 7.45 9.32 -8.12
C LEU A 195 7.98 10.61 -7.49
N ARG A 196 7.41 11.76 -7.87
CA ARG A 196 7.92 13.06 -7.46
C ARG A 196 6.78 14.09 -7.39
N GLU A 197 6.87 14.97 -6.41
CA GLU A 197 6.12 16.22 -6.37
C GLU A 197 7.05 17.41 -6.54
N GLU A 198 6.53 18.46 -7.15
CA GLU A 198 7.26 19.70 -7.42
C GLU A 198 6.40 20.91 -7.04
N THR A 199 6.98 21.81 -6.28
CA THR A 199 6.49 23.16 -6.05
C THR A 199 7.43 24.15 -6.77
N PRO A 200 7.11 25.44 -6.85
CA PRO A 200 8.07 26.44 -7.39
C PRO A 200 9.41 26.50 -6.65
N TRP A 201 9.48 25.99 -5.42
CA TRP A 201 10.64 26.16 -4.55
C TRP A 201 11.36 24.84 -4.23
N GLN A 202 10.70 23.72 -4.40
CA GLN A 202 11.20 22.41 -3.98
C GLN A 202 10.72 21.29 -4.89
N SER A 203 11.61 20.33 -5.14
CA SER A 203 11.31 19.04 -5.75
C SER A 203 11.55 17.93 -4.74
N SER A 204 10.58 17.06 -4.51
CA SER A 204 10.66 15.92 -3.57
C SER A 204 10.50 14.60 -4.34
N LEU A 205 11.57 13.82 -4.42
CA LEU A 205 11.61 12.50 -5.06
C LEU A 205 11.35 11.42 -4.01
N TYR A 206 10.38 10.56 -4.25
CA TYR A 206 10.04 9.42 -3.39
C TYR A 206 10.64 8.12 -3.88
N ILE A 207 11.27 7.39 -2.97
CA ILE A 207 11.83 6.06 -3.19
C ILE A 207 10.98 5.07 -2.39
N TYR A 208 10.53 3.99 -3.03
CA TYR A 208 9.63 3.01 -2.45
C TYR A 208 10.28 1.64 -2.32
N GLU A 209 9.75 0.79 -1.46
CA GLU A 209 10.10 -0.62 -1.44
C GLU A 209 9.82 -1.26 -2.82
N PRO A 210 10.65 -2.21 -3.27
CA PRO A 210 10.44 -2.90 -4.54
C PRO A 210 9.04 -3.52 -4.63
N ALA A 211 8.37 -3.31 -5.77
CA ALA A 211 7.01 -3.80 -6.04
C ALA A 211 5.95 -3.41 -4.98
N SER A 212 6.12 -2.26 -4.33
CA SER A 212 5.26 -1.78 -3.26
C SER A 212 5.01 -0.27 -3.40
N TYR A 213 4.01 0.23 -2.69
CA TYR A 213 3.75 1.66 -2.51
C TYR A 213 4.20 2.16 -1.12
N ALA A 214 4.87 1.31 -0.32
CA ALA A 214 5.45 1.69 0.96
C ALA A 214 6.71 2.56 0.72
N PRO A 215 6.76 3.80 1.24
CA PRO A 215 7.91 4.66 1.03
C PRO A 215 9.10 4.22 1.90
N LEU A 216 10.31 4.31 1.33
CA LEU A 216 11.59 4.06 2.01
C LEU A 216 12.33 5.35 2.31
N ALA A 217 12.40 6.27 1.33
CA ALA A 217 13.14 7.50 1.45
C ALA A 217 12.51 8.62 0.61
N ARG A 218 12.82 9.85 0.96
CA ARG A 218 12.54 11.05 0.20
C ARG A 218 13.82 11.86 0.01
N VAL A 219 14.02 12.37 -1.20
CA VAL A 219 15.13 13.26 -1.52
C VAL A 219 14.55 14.61 -1.93
N ASP A 220 14.81 15.62 -1.13
CA ASP A 220 14.39 17.00 -1.38
C ASP A 220 15.51 17.82 -2.01
N GLN A 221 15.17 18.57 -3.04
CA GLN A 221 16.03 19.51 -3.72
C GLN A 221 15.35 20.87 -3.74
N ASN A 222 15.90 21.85 -3.05
CA ASN A 222 15.40 23.22 -3.12
C ASN A 222 15.89 23.90 -4.38
N GLU A 223 15.09 24.83 -4.92
CA GLU A 223 15.48 25.63 -6.06
C GLU A 223 16.70 26.49 -5.72
N GLY A 224 17.72 26.49 -6.59
CA GLY A 224 18.98 27.25 -6.39
C GLY A 224 19.97 26.60 -5.41
N GLU A 225 19.63 25.53 -4.70
CA GLU A 225 20.56 24.81 -3.84
C GLU A 225 21.16 23.60 -4.59
N VAL A 226 22.46 23.35 -4.41
CA VAL A 226 23.12 22.14 -4.94
C VAL A 226 22.95 20.96 -3.98
N ALA A 227 22.85 21.26 -2.67
CA ALA A 227 22.70 20.24 -1.63
C ALA A 227 21.31 19.60 -1.66
N GLN A 228 21.27 18.27 -1.57
CA GLN A 228 20.07 17.50 -1.41
C GLN A 228 19.88 17.10 0.04
N ARG A 229 18.64 17.09 0.51
CA ARG A 229 18.26 16.59 1.83
C ARG A 229 17.62 15.22 1.67
N VAL A 230 18.14 14.24 2.38
CA VAL A 230 17.62 12.87 2.34
C VAL A 230 16.91 12.58 3.65
N TYR A 231 15.72 12.02 3.54
CA TYR A 231 14.92 11.59 4.68
C TYR A 231 14.54 10.12 4.52
N TYR A 232 14.47 9.38 5.63
CA TYR A 232 14.13 7.97 5.66
C TYR A 232 12.77 7.77 6.34
N PHE A 233 11.88 7.04 5.67
CA PHE A 233 10.58 6.69 6.22
C PHE A 233 10.66 5.47 7.13
N HIS A 234 9.97 5.55 8.25
CA HIS A 234 9.73 4.44 9.15
C HIS A 234 8.23 4.17 9.18
N THR A 235 7.84 3.10 8.52
CA THR A 235 6.43 2.75 8.31
C THR A 235 5.95 1.71 9.31
N ASP A 236 4.63 1.60 9.48
CA ASP A 236 4.00 0.49 10.19
C ASP A 236 4.07 -0.83 9.40
N GLN A 237 3.29 -1.84 9.83
CA GLN A 237 3.24 -3.16 9.20
C GLN A 237 2.58 -3.14 7.81
N ILE A 238 1.73 -2.16 7.52
CA ILE A 238 1.08 -2.00 6.21
C ILE A 238 1.74 -0.95 5.32
N GLY A 239 2.85 -0.34 5.76
CA GLY A 239 3.59 0.64 4.97
C GLY A 239 3.13 2.10 5.15
N THR A 240 2.34 2.41 6.20
CA THR A 240 1.95 3.77 6.55
C THR A 240 3.13 4.49 7.22
N PRO A 241 3.54 5.68 6.77
CA PRO A 241 4.57 6.47 7.44
C PRO A 241 4.17 6.83 8.87
N LEU A 242 4.99 6.46 9.84
CA LEU A 242 4.83 6.84 11.25
C LEU A 242 5.86 7.86 11.69
N GLU A 243 7.11 7.75 11.23
CA GLU A 243 8.16 8.74 11.38
C GLU A 243 8.92 8.94 10.07
N MET A 244 9.61 10.07 10.02
CA MET A 244 10.63 10.39 9.04
C MET A 244 11.86 10.92 9.77
N THR A 245 13.04 10.37 9.46
CA THR A 245 14.32 10.83 10.04
C THR A 245 15.18 11.46 8.96
N ASP A 246 16.05 12.40 9.37
CA ASP A 246 17.14 12.89 8.57
C ASP A 246 18.32 11.90 8.50
N VAL A 247 19.42 12.30 7.87
CA VAL A 247 20.64 11.48 7.73
C VAL A 247 21.41 11.30 9.04
N GLU A 248 21.19 12.17 10.02
CA GLU A 248 21.75 12.09 11.36
C GLU A 248 20.91 11.18 12.27
N GLY A 249 19.72 10.76 11.82
CA GLY A 249 18.79 9.92 12.58
C GLY A 249 17.87 10.71 13.50
N SER A 250 17.80 12.03 13.36
CA SER A 250 16.86 12.88 14.09
C SER A 250 15.47 12.74 13.49
N ILE A 251 14.43 12.62 14.32
CA ILE A 251 13.05 12.55 13.86
C ILE A 251 12.61 13.96 13.46
N VAL A 252 12.29 14.16 12.18
CA VAL A 252 11.85 15.45 11.60
C VAL A 252 10.34 15.48 11.32
N TRP A 253 9.70 14.31 11.33
CA TRP A 253 8.25 14.18 11.26
C TRP A 253 7.80 12.94 12.05
N GLN A 254 6.72 13.05 12.82
CA GLN A 254 6.16 11.96 13.60
C GLN A 254 4.65 12.12 13.74
N ALA A 255 3.88 11.10 13.34
CA ALA A 255 2.42 11.07 13.48
C ALA A 255 1.93 9.86 14.28
N THR A 256 0.78 10.05 14.93
CA THR A 256 -0.07 8.97 15.45
C THR A 256 -1.37 9.00 14.66
N TYR A 257 -1.88 7.82 14.31
CA TYR A 257 -3.09 7.67 13.52
C TYR A 257 -4.20 7.00 14.30
N LYS A 258 -5.43 7.40 14.02
CA LYS A 258 -6.62 6.59 14.29
C LYS A 258 -6.64 5.37 13.36
N ALA A 259 -7.44 4.37 13.69
CA ALA A 259 -7.44 3.09 12.97
C ALA A 259 -7.68 3.21 11.45
N TRP A 260 -8.46 4.19 11.01
CA TRP A 260 -8.81 4.39 9.60
C TRP A 260 -8.00 5.51 8.92
N GLY A 261 -6.82 5.84 9.45
CA GLY A 261 -5.83 6.68 8.77
C GLY A 261 -5.98 8.19 8.99
N GLU A 262 -6.93 8.64 9.80
CA GLU A 262 -6.96 10.02 10.27
C GLU A 262 -5.77 10.28 11.20
N ILE A 263 -5.01 11.35 10.99
CA ILE A 263 -3.96 11.74 11.93
C ILE A 263 -4.61 12.19 13.24
N GLU A 264 -4.25 11.50 14.32
CA GLU A 264 -4.68 11.82 15.68
C GLU A 264 -3.78 12.91 16.31
N ALA A 265 -2.48 12.80 16.06
CA ALA A 265 -1.49 13.77 16.55
C ALA A 265 -0.26 13.82 15.64
N LEU A 266 0.29 15.04 15.48
CA LEU A 266 1.61 15.28 14.92
C LEU A 266 2.54 15.68 16.06
N ALA A 267 3.37 14.76 16.52
CA ALA A 267 4.31 15.01 17.62
C ALA A 267 5.54 15.80 17.14
N VAL A 268 5.96 15.60 15.91
CA VAL A 268 7.03 16.35 15.22
C VAL A 268 6.55 16.67 13.81
N ASN A 269 6.72 17.92 13.36
CA ASN A 269 6.31 18.39 12.05
C ASN A 269 7.26 19.51 11.54
N GLU A 270 8.56 19.18 11.46
CA GLU A 270 9.58 20.11 10.97
C GLU A 270 9.66 20.10 9.44
N VAL A 271 9.21 19.02 8.82
CA VAL A 271 9.20 18.82 7.36
C VAL A 271 7.79 18.39 6.95
N GLU A 272 7.20 19.06 5.96
CA GLU A 272 5.90 18.67 5.41
C GLU A 272 5.95 17.23 4.86
N GLN A 273 5.00 16.38 5.25
CA GLN A 273 4.90 15.00 4.79
C GLN A 273 3.42 14.63 4.55
N ASN A 274 3.08 14.32 3.28
CA ASN A 274 1.71 14.15 2.82
C ASN A 274 1.34 12.70 2.47
N LEU A 275 2.29 11.74 2.46
CA LEU A 275 1.94 10.33 2.26
C LEU A 275 1.17 9.80 3.46
N ARG A 276 0.17 8.94 3.19
CA ARG A 276 -0.71 8.31 4.19
C ARG A 276 -0.68 6.79 4.03
N PHE A 277 -1.81 6.10 3.97
CA PHE A 277 -1.83 4.70 3.59
C PHE A 277 -1.17 4.51 2.22
N GLN A 278 -0.71 3.32 1.89
CA GLN A 278 -0.05 3.07 0.61
C GLN A 278 -0.89 3.59 -0.56
N GLY A 279 -0.28 4.42 -1.42
CA GLY A 279 -0.93 5.07 -2.55
C GLY A 279 -1.70 6.34 -2.21
N GLN A 280 -1.81 6.73 -0.93
CA GLN A 280 -2.54 7.93 -0.50
C GLN A 280 -1.63 9.14 -0.31
N TYR A 281 -2.17 10.30 -0.68
CA TYR A 281 -1.58 11.62 -0.51
C TYR A 281 -2.59 12.57 0.14
N PHE A 282 -2.24 13.19 1.23
CA PHE A 282 -3.08 14.12 2.00
C PHE A 282 -3.25 15.45 1.28
N ASP A 283 -4.47 15.93 1.22
CA ASP A 283 -4.85 17.23 0.69
C ASP A 283 -5.36 18.14 1.82
N ASP A 284 -4.51 19.09 2.21
CA ASP A 284 -4.73 19.95 3.38
C ASP A 284 -6.01 20.81 3.27
N GLU A 285 -6.31 21.30 2.06
CA GLU A 285 -7.49 22.14 1.80
C GLU A 285 -8.84 21.43 1.99
N THR A 286 -8.84 20.10 1.99
CA THR A 286 -10.07 19.28 2.12
C THR A 286 -10.05 18.34 3.32
N GLY A 287 -8.86 17.98 3.82
CA GLY A 287 -8.67 16.90 4.78
C GLY A 287 -8.84 15.50 4.19
N LEU A 288 -9.03 15.38 2.88
CA LEU A 288 -9.14 14.10 2.18
C LEU A 288 -7.77 13.55 1.78
N HIS A 289 -7.74 12.24 1.50
CA HIS A 289 -6.57 11.60 0.91
C HIS A 289 -6.83 11.27 -0.56
N TYR A 290 -6.06 11.86 -1.47
CA TYR A 290 -6.04 11.45 -2.86
C TYR A 290 -5.45 10.04 -2.99
N ASN A 291 -6.14 9.12 -3.62
CA ASN A 291 -5.78 7.71 -3.74
C ASN A 291 -5.86 7.23 -5.20
N THR A 292 -5.06 7.81 -6.07
CA THR A 292 -4.96 7.62 -7.51
C THR A 292 -6.28 7.82 -8.26
N PHE A 293 -7.26 6.92 -8.15
CA PHE A 293 -8.53 6.99 -8.87
C PHE A 293 -9.71 7.46 -8.03
N ARG A 294 -9.54 7.52 -6.71
CA ARG A 294 -10.57 7.97 -5.76
C ARG A 294 -10.02 8.93 -4.72
N TYR A 295 -10.91 9.51 -3.95
CA TYR A 295 -10.55 10.27 -2.74
C TYR A 295 -11.13 9.57 -1.52
N TYR A 296 -10.32 9.44 -0.50
CA TYR A 296 -10.63 8.76 0.74
C TYR A 296 -10.87 9.77 1.86
N ASP A 297 -11.96 9.60 2.61
CA ASP A 297 -12.25 10.38 3.82
C ASP A 297 -11.79 9.57 5.05
N PRO A 298 -10.66 9.94 5.70
CA PRO A 298 -10.11 9.19 6.83
C PRO A 298 -10.97 9.30 8.09
N GLY A 299 -11.76 10.37 8.25
CA GLY A 299 -12.67 10.54 9.38
C GLY A 299 -13.80 9.51 9.38
N VAL A 300 -14.25 9.11 8.20
CA VAL A 300 -15.27 8.08 8.01
C VAL A 300 -14.68 6.71 7.68
N GLY A 301 -13.48 6.67 7.07
CA GLY A 301 -12.82 5.44 6.68
C GLY A 301 -13.36 4.84 5.37
N ARG A 302 -13.69 5.70 4.39
CA ARG A 302 -14.25 5.26 3.11
C ARG A 302 -13.96 6.23 1.96
N PHE A 303 -14.18 5.77 0.74
CA PHE A 303 -14.12 6.63 -0.44
C PHE A 303 -15.35 7.53 -0.56
N ILE A 304 -15.20 8.70 -1.20
CA ILE A 304 -16.25 9.69 -1.43
C ILE A 304 -16.99 9.51 -2.77
N THR A 305 -16.46 8.65 -3.64
CA THR A 305 -17.04 8.28 -4.94
C THR A 305 -17.20 6.77 -5.04
N GLN A 306 -18.04 6.31 -5.97
CA GLN A 306 -18.16 4.88 -6.26
C GLN A 306 -16.87 4.32 -6.86
N ASP A 307 -16.69 3.01 -6.73
CA ASP A 307 -15.57 2.31 -7.31
C ASP A 307 -15.63 2.37 -8.84
N PRO A 308 -14.55 2.84 -9.52
CA PRO A 308 -14.52 2.90 -10.98
C PRO A 308 -14.52 1.52 -11.66
N ILE A 309 -14.14 0.45 -10.95
CA ILE A 309 -14.26 -0.93 -11.44
C ILE A 309 -15.59 -1.60 -11.04
N GLY A 310 -16.48 -0.85 -10.39
CA GLY A 310 -17.81 -1.31 -10.01
C GLY A 310 -17.74 -2.47 -9.02
N LEU A 311 -18.60 -3.49 -9.24
CA LEU A 311 -18.72 -4.65 -8.36
C LEU A 311 -17.48 -5.57 -8.35
N GLU A 312 -16.52 -5.38 -9.25
CA GLU A 312 -15.24 -6.08 -9.21
C GLU A 312 -14.42 -5.70 -7.97
N GLY A 313 -14.57 -4.46 -7.46
CA GLY A 313 -13.98 -3.99 -6.20
C GLY A 313 -14.72 -4.46 -4.94
N GLY A 314 -15.92 -5.03 -5.07
CA GLY A 314 -16.73 -5.50 -3.96
C GLY A 314 -18.17 -5.02 -4.02
N PHE A 315 -19.04 -5.52 -3.11
CA PHE A 315 -20.46 -5.13 -3.08
C PHE A 315 -20.70 -3.71 -2.54
N ASN A 316 -19.80 -3.21 -1.69
CA ASN A 316 -19.85 -1.84 -1.20
C ASN A 316 -18.88 -0.96 -1.98
N LEU A 317 -19.40 -0.25 -2.96
CA LEU A 317 -18.64 0.57 -3.91
C LEU A 317 -17.86 1.73 -3.26
N TYR A 318 -18.05 2.00 -1.97
CA TYR A 318 -17.36 3.06 -1.23
C TYR A 318 -16.38 2.52 -0.20
N GLN A 319 -16.31 1.21 -0.01
CA GLN A 319 -15.44 0.59 0.98
C GLN A 319 -13.96 0.73 0.57
N TYR A 320 -13.10 1.02 1.55
CA TYR A 320 -11.65 0.96 1.38
C TYR A 320 -11.16 -0.48 1.51
N ALA A 321 -11.47 -1.13 2.63
CA ALA A 321 -11.07 -2.49 2.93
C ALA A 321 -11.87 -3.02 4.14
N PRO A 322 -11.86 -4.35 4.41
CA PRO A 322 -12.45 -4.91 5.62
C PRO A 322 -11.79 -4.41 6.92
N SER A 323 -10.46 -4.21 6.88
CA SER A 323 -9.65 -3.76 8.02
C SER A 323 -8.48 -2.92 7.51
N ALA A 324 -8.25 -1.77 8.14
CA ALA A 324 -7.12 -0.90 7.83
C ALA A 324 -5.81 -1.30 8.53
N THR A 325 -5.77 -2.44 9.22
CA THR A 325 -4.57 -2.94 9.92
C THR A 325 -3.82 -4.02 9.14
N GLY A 326 -4.49 -4.66 8.16
CA GLY A 326 -3.91 -5.74 7.35
C GLY A 326 -4.17 -5.62 5.86
N TRP A 327 -4.95 -4.63 5.44
CA TRP A 327 -5.33 -4.41 4.05
C TRP A 327 -4.88 -3.04 3.57
N ILE A 328 -4.56 -2.95 2.28
CA ILE A 328 -4.26 -1.70 1.56
C ILE A 328 -5.05 -1.64 0.27
N ASP A 329 -5.34 -0.44 -0.20
CA ASP A 329 -5.86 -0.19 -1.55
C ASP A 329 -5.06 0.95 -2.20
N PRO A 330 -3.90 0.66 -2.81
CA PRO A 330 -3.00 1.70 -3.32
C PRO A 330 -3.55 2.51 -4.49
N LEU A 331 -4.52 1.97 -5.21
CA LEU A 331 -5.08 2.60 -6.40
C LEU A 331 -6.48 3.18 -6.20
N GLY A 332 -7.14 2.86 -5.10
CA GLY A 332 -8.54 3.17 -4.92
C GLY A 332 -9.43 2.31 -5.83
N TRP A 333 -9.08 1.04 -6.02
CA TRP A 333 -9.84 0.06 -6.80
C TRP A 333 -10.31 -1.11 -5.95
N MET A 334 -9.36 -1.80 -5.32
CA MET A 334 -9.64 -3.02 -4.57
C MET A 334 -8.69 -3.16 -3.40
N GLY A 335 -9.26 -3.44 -2.23
CA GLY A 335 -8.48 -3.76 -1.05
C GLY A 335 -7.66 -5.04 -1.26
N LEU A 336 -6.36 -4.95 -1.01
CA LEU A 336 -5.42 -6.07 -1.05
C LEU A 336 -4.96 -6.39 0.37
N ARG A 337 -5.14 -7.61 0.81
CA ARG A 337 -4.59 -8.05 2.08
C ARG A 337 -3.08 -8.24 1.95
N LEU A 338 -2.29 -7.61 2.82
CA LEU A 338 -0.82 -7.60 2.70
C LEU A 338 -0.18 -8.98 2.92
N ASP A 339 -0.83 -9.88 3.63
CA ASP A 339 -0.41 -11.27 3.69
C ASP A 339 -0.77 -12.07 2.43
N ASN A 340 -1.55 -11.48 1.54
CA ASN A 340 -1.92 -12.00 0.23
C ASN A 340 -0.94 -11.58 -0.87
N VAL A 341 -0.01 -10.65 -0.61
CA VAL A 341 1.13 -10.45 -1.48
C VAL A 341 2.01 -11.71 -1.38
N TYR A 342 1.99 -12.53 -2.42
CA TYR A 342 2.84 -13.70 -2.45
C TYR A 342 4.31 -13.31 -2.43
N HIS A 343 5.08 -13.93 -1.54
CA HIS A 343 6.51 -13.71 -1.48
C HIS A 343 7.18 -14.43 -2.66
N SER A 344 7.75 -13.67 -3.57
CA SER A 344 8.61 -14.19 -4.62
C SER A 344 10.06 -14.19 -4.13
N PHE A 345 10.67 -15.37 -4.06
CA PHE A 345 12.08 -15.52 -3.67
C PHE A 345 13.02 -15.02 -4.77
N ASP A 346 12.59 -15.13 -6.03
CA ASP A 346 13.34 -14.69 -7.20
C ASP A 346 12.40 -14.36 -8.36
N SER A 347 12.91 -13.60 -9.32
CA SER A 347 12.20 -13.24 -10.54
C SER A 347 13.09 -13.49 -11.75
N PHE A 348 12.51 -14.00 -12.83
CA PHE A 348 13.24 -14.26 -14.07
C PHE A 348 12.45 -13.75 -15.27
N ASP A 349 13.04 -12.84 -16.03
CA ASP A 349 12.50 -12.34 -17.29
C ASP A 349 12.87 -13.31 -18.42
N VAL A 350 11.86 -14.02 -18.92
CA VAL A 350 12.02 -14.96 -20.04
C VAL A 350 12.39 -14.17 -21.30
N PRO A 351 13.55 -14.41 -21.91
CA PRO A 351 13.93 -13.76 -23.17
C PRO A 351 12.83 -13.92 -24.22
N SER A 352 12.60 -12.88 -25.02
CA SER A 352 11.48 -12.82 -25.96
C SER A 352 11.45 -14.01 -26.94
N ASN A 353 12.62 -14.50 -27.38
CA ASN A 353 12.77 -15.68 -28.25
C ASN A 353 12.41 -17.01 -27.55
N LEU A 354 12.35 -17.04 -26.22
CA LEU A 354 11.97 -18.23 -25.44
C LEU A 354 10.53 -18.17 -24.91
N ARG A 355 9.85 -17.04 -25.00
CA ARG A 355 8.49 -16.89 -24.45
C ARG A 355 7.48 -17.83 -25.10
N TYR A 356 7.68 -18.20 -26.36
CA TYR A 356 6.83 -19.18 -27.07
C TYR A 356 7.28 -20.65 -26.87
N SER A 357 8.37 -20.89 -26.18
CA SER A 357 8.87 -22.23 -25.91
C SER A 357 8.01 -22.98 -24.88
N SER A 358 8.23 -24.30 -24.70
CA SER A 358 7.57 -25.06 -23.65
C SER A 358 7.94 -24.55 -22.26
N ASP A 359 7.11 -24.85 -21.24
CA ASP A 359 7.39 -24.50 -19.85
C ASP A 359 8.70 -25.12 -19.38
N GLY A 360 9.02 -26.36 -19.80
CA GLY A 360 10.29 -27.00 -19.46
C GLY A 360 11.51 -26.26 -19.97
N VAL A 361 11.45 -25.63 -21.13
CA VAL A 361 12.55 -24.79 -21.67
C VAL A 361 12.68 -23.50 -20.87
N GLN A 362 11.57 -22.86 -20.56
CA GLN A 362 11.55 -21.62 -19.77
C GLN A 362 12.05 -21.87 -18.34
N PHE A 363 11.54 -22.92 -17.67
CA PHE A 363 11.96 -23.28 -16.31
C PHE A 363 13.42 -23.72 -16.26
N ASN A 364 13.91 -24.42 -17.27
CA ASN A 364 15.32 -24.76 -17.33
C ASN A 364 16.21 -23.51 -17.34
N ARG A 365 15.84 -22.50 -18.12
CA ARG A 365 16.60 -21.24 -18.18
C ARG A 365 16.50 -20.45 -16.89
N ALA A 366 15.31 -20.36 -16.28
CA ALA A 366 15.09 -19.74 -15.00
C ALA A 366 15.88 -20.44 -13.87
N ASN A 367 15.91 -21.76 -13.87
CA ASN A 367 16.68 -22.57 -12.92
C ASN A 367 18.18 -22.36 -13.04
N GLN A 368 18.71 -22.22 -14.25
CA GLN A 368 20.14 -21.88 -14.45
C GLN A 368 20.48 -20.53 -13.84
N ASN A 369 19.60 -19.51 -14.01
CA ASN A 369 19.77 -18.20 -13.41
C ASN A 369 19.70 -18.28 -11.87
N PHE A 370 18.69 -18.95 -11.34
CA PHE A 370 18.51 -19.18 -9.91
C PHE A 370 19.71 -19.87 -9.26
N ILE A 371 20.24 -20.94 -9.88
CA ILE A 371 21.44 -21.62 -9.39
C ILE A 371 22.68 -20.71 -9.46
N GLY A 372 22.80 -19.92 -10.52
CA GLY A 372 23.85 -18.90 -10.60
C GLY A 372 23.82 -17.95 -9.40
N LYS A 373 22.63 -17.43 -9.06
CA LYS A 373 22.42 -16.59 -7.90
C LYS A 373 22.71 -17.31 -6.57
N MET A 374 22.24 -18.56 -6.43
CA MET A 374 22.56 -19.42 -5.27
C MET A 374 24.06 -19.63 -5.07
N ASN A 375 24.85 -19.62 -6.14
CA ASN A 375 26.30 -19.83 -6.07
C ASN A 375 27.09 -18.54 -5.83
N THR A 376 26.54 -17.38 -6.19
CA THR A 376 27.22 -16.09 -6.09
C THR A 376 26.80 -15.27 -4.88
N ASP A 377 25.58 -15.47 -4.35
CA ASP A 377 25.03 -14.77 -3.20
C ASP A 377 24.89 -15.72 -2.00
N ALA A 378 25.85 -15.66 -1.09
CA ALA A 378 25.89 -16.52 0.10
C ALA A 378 24.74 -16.25 1.07
N SER A 379 24.21 -15.02 1.13
CA SER A 379 23.06 -14.66 1.97
C SER A 379 21.78 -15.27 1.43
N PHE A 380 21.54 -15.09 0.14
CA PHE A 380 20.41 -15.69 -0.57
C PHE A 380 20.43 -17.22 -0.48
N ARG A 381 21.61 -17.83 -0.70
CA ARG A 381 21.77 -19.27 -0.54
C ARG A 381 21.39 -19.76 0.86
N ARG A 382 21.85 -19.07 1.90
CA ARG A 382 21.56 -19.43 3.30
C ARG A 382 20.07 -19.36 3.60
N ASP A 383 19.40 -18.29 3.17
CA ASP A 383 17.96 -18.12 3.35
C ASP A 383 17.17 -19.22 2.62
N MET A 384 17.48 -19.47 1.35
CA MET A 384 16.80 -20.48 0.55
C MET A 384 17.01 -21.90 1.08
N LEU A 385 18.22 -22.26 1.50
CA LEU A 385 18.49 -23.60 2.07
C LEU A 385 17.91 -23.74 3.49
N GLY A 386 17.81 -22.66 4.25
CA GLY A 386 17.11 -22.65 5.53
C GLY A 386 15.61 -22.94 5.39
N ARG A 387 14.98 -22.44 4.33
CA ARG A 387 13.55 -22.67 4.02
C ARG A 387 13.27 -24.00 3.33
N TYR A 388 14.17 -24.39 2.42
CA TYR A 388 14.04 -25.55 1.53
C TYR A 388 15.36 -26.33 1.49
N PRO A 389 15.68 -27.13 2.52
CA PRO A 389 16.94 -27.90 2.56
C PRO A 389 17.15 -28.84 1.38
N GLU A 390 16.05 -29.34 0.80
CA GLU A 390 16.04 -30.21 -0.36
C GLU A 390 16.59 -29.58 -1.64
N LEU A 391 16.75 -28.26 -1.69
CA LEU A 391 17.33 -27.54 -2.82
C LEU A 391 18.80 -27.95 -3.03
N ASP A 392 19.55 -28.24 -1.98
CA ASP A 392 20.96 -28.66 -2.11
C ASP A 392 21.12 -29.94 -2.93
N THR A 393 20.21 -30.89 -2.73
CA THR A 393 20.18 -32.13 -3.52
C THR A 393 19.59 -31.89 -4.92
N TRP A 394 18.57 -31.03 -5.02
CA TRP A 394 17.92 -30.73 -6.30
C TRP A 394 18.88 -30.02 -7.27
N MET A 395 19.72 -29.10 -6.81
CA MET A 395 20.68 -28.37 -7.64
C MET A 395 21.75 -29.27 -8.31
N LYS A 396 21.94 -30.49 -7.82
CA LYS A 396 22.89 -31.48 -8.36
C LYS A 396 22.28 -32.35 -9.45
N LYS A 397 20.99 -32.18 -9.78
CA LYS A 397 20.31 -33.00 -10.81
C LYS A 397 20.72 -32.55 -12.22
N PRO A 398 20.88 -33.51 -13.15
CA PRO A 398 21.26 -33.20 -14.54
C PRO A 398 20.12 -32.59 -15.36
N ASN A 399 18.86 -32.80 -14.98
CA ASN A 399 17.68 -32.28 -15.70
C ASN A 399 16.91 -31.30 -14.81
N MET A 400 16.76 -30.06 -15.31
CA MET A 400 16.14 -28.93 -14.61
C MET A 400 14.92 -28.35 -15.34
N ALA A 401 14.22 -29.15 -16.12
CA ALA A 401 13.05 -28.75 -16.90
C ALA A 401 11.78 -28.48 -16.03
N GLY A 402 11.81 -28.87 -14.75
CA GLY A 402 10.74 -28.64 -13.78
C GLY A 402 11.09 -27.54 -12.77
N SER A 403 10.10 -27.16 -11.97
CA SER A 403 10.34 -26.25 -10.83
C SER A 403 11.30 -26.84 -9.80
N PRO A 404 12.01 -25.99 -9.01
CA PRO A 404 12.86 -26.46 -7.92
C PRO A 404 12.11 -27.28 -6.86
N ALA A 405 12.85 -28.03 -6.06
CA ALA A 405 12.26 -28.71 -4.90
C ALA A 405 11.86 -27.70 -3.83
N GLY A 406 10.64 -27.82 -3.30
CA GLY A 406 10.05 -26.88 -2.35
C GLY A 406 9.38 -25.67 -3.01
N PRO A 407 10.08 -24.76 -3.68
CA PRO A 407 9.46 -23.67 -4.43
C PRO A 407 8.95 -24.11 -5.82
N THR A 408 8.24 -23.20 -6.50
CA THR A 408 7.74 -23.41 -7.86
C THR A 408 7.83 -22.13 -8.68
N TRP A 409 8.05 -22.24 -9.98
CA TRP A 409 7.93 -21.12 -10.90
C TRP A 409 6.46 -20.85 -11.22
N HIS A 410 6.06 -19.62 -11.01
CA HIS A 410 4.74 -19.09 -11.32
C HIS A 410 4.85 -18.16 -12.53
N HIS A 411 3.97 -18.33 -13.53
CA HIS A 411 3.82 -17.40 -14.64
C HIS A 411 3.08 -16.16 -14.13
N HIS A 412 3.79 -15.04 -13.99
CA HIS A 412 3.21 -13.77 -13.59
C HIS A 412 2.26 -13.23 -14.67
N GLU A 413 1.37 -12.32 -14.33
CA GLU A 413 0.48 -11.67 -15.29
C GLU A 413 1.25 -10.84 -16.32
N ASP A 414 2.37 -10.27 -15.93
CA ASP A 414 3.28 -9.59 -16.87
C ASP A 414 3.88 -10.58 -17.85
N VAL A 415 3.73 -10.30 -19.15
CA VAL A 415 4.16 -11.20 -20.22
C VAL A 415 5.67 -11.43 -20.18
N GLY A 416 6.04 -12.69 -19.99
CA GLY A 416 7.43 -13.12 -19.96
C GLY A 416 8.05 -13.14 -18.57
N VAL A 417 7.33 -12.82 -17.51
CA VAL A 417 7.85 -12.84 -16.14
C VAL A 417 7.51 -14.16 -15.44
N LEU A 418 8.54 -14.81 -14.89
CA LEU A 418 8.41 -15.95 -13.97
C LEU A 418 8.80 -15.50 -12.57
N LYS A 419 7.98 -15.85 -11.57
CA LYS A 419 8.25 -15.62 -10.15
C LYS A 419 8.51 -16.95 -9.45
N LEU A 420 9.60 -17.05 -8.68
CA LEU A 420 9.86 -18.22 -7.84
C LEU A 420 9.13 -18.04 -6.51
N VAL A 421 8.17 -18.92 -6.21
CA VAL A 421 7.26 -18.80 -5.07
C VAL A 421 7.18 -20.10 -4.29
N GLY A 422 6.72 -20.06 -3.03
CA GLY A 422 6.48 -21.25 -2.24
C GLY A 422 5.38 -22.13 -2.87
N ARG A 423 5.66 -23.41 -3.15
CA ARG A 423 4.71 -24.30 -3.81
C ARG A 423 3.43 -24.50 -2.99
N ALA A 424 3.57 -24.71 -1.68
CA ALA A 424 2.43 -24.88 -0.77
C ALA A 424 1.61 -23.59 -0.68
N ASP A 425 2.28 -22.45 -0.60
CA ASP A 425 1.66 -21.13 -0.59
C ASP A 425 0.90 -20.87 -1.91
N HIS A 426 1.53 -21.11 -3.04
CA HIS A 426 0.89 -21.01 -4.36
C HIS A 426 -0.35 -21.89 -4.51
N ALA A 427 -0.29 -23.13 -4.00
CA ALA A 427 -1.42 -24.06 -4.07
C ALA A 427 -2.58 -23.66 -3.15
N SER A 428 -2.29 -23.17 -1.95
CA SER A 428 -3.31 -22.77 -0.96
C SER A 428 -3.97 -21.42 -1.26
N LYS A 429 -3.27 -20.53 -1.99
CA LYS A 429 -3.68 -19.14 -2.26
C LYS A 429 -3.84 -18.88 -3.76
N HIS A 430 -4.36 -19.84 -4.51
CA HIS A 430 -4.43 -19.77 -5.97
C HIS A 430 -5.12 -18.48 -6.49
N GLY A 431 -6.21 -18.05 -5.83
CA GLY A 431 -6.92 -16.82 -6.19
C GLY A 431 -6.12 -15.53 -5.99
N ILE A 432 -5.09 -15.56 -5.12
CA ILE A 432 -4.21 -14.41 -4.86
C ILE A 432 -3.12 -14.30 -5.92
N TYR A 433 -2.61 -15.46 -6.34
CA TYR A 433 -1.65 -15.54 -7.45
C TYR A 433 -2.31 -15.23 -8.80
N HIS A 434 -3.62 -15.19 -8.85
CA HIS A 434 -4.44 -14.98 -10.05
C HIS A 434 -5.63 -14.07 -9.71
N PRO A 435 -5.41 -12.80 -9.34
CA PRO A 435 -6.48 -11.91 -8.85
C PRO A 435 -7.57 -11.63 -9.88
N THR A 436 -7.26 -11.73 -11.17
CA THR A 436 -8.24 -11.60 -12.27
C THR A 436 -8.96 -12.91 -12.58
N GLY A 437 -8.68 -14.00 -11.84
CA GLY A 437 -9.08 -15.35 -12.20
C GLY A 437 -8.37 -15.94 -13.44
N LYS A 438 -7.56 -15.10 -14.11
CA LYS A 438 -6.80 -15.43 -15.33
C LYS A 438 -5.32 -15.18 -15.05
N GLY A 439 -4.65 -16.09 -14.39
CA GLY A 439 -3.21 -15.93 -14.14
C GLY A 439 -2.38 -15.83 -15.42
N GLY A 440 -1.09 -15.53 -15.26
CA GLY A 440 -0.14 -15.43 -16.37
C GLY A 440 -0.17 -16.64 -17.31
N ARG A 441 -0.62 -17.80 -16.82
CA ARG A 441 -0.83 -18.99 -17.63
C ARG A 441 -1.95 -18.80 -18.66
N ASP A 442 -3.00 -18.07 -18.35
CA ASP A 442 -4.10 -17.75 -19.26
C ASP A 442 -3.76 -16.60 -20.20
N ILE A 443 -2.89 -15.68 -19.75
CA ILE A 443 -2.49 -14.49 -20.51
C ILE A 443 -1.39 -14.84 -21.52
N TRP A 444 -0.33 -15.55 -21.10
CA TRP A 444 0.83 -15.85 -21.96
C TRP A 444 1.47 -17.22 -21.74
N GLY A 445 1.18 -17.90 -20.62
CA GLY A 445 1.71 -19.22 -20.26
C GLY A 445 0.90 -20.39 -20.85
N GLY A 446 0.94 -21.52 -20.14
CA GLY A 446 0.17 -22.73 -20.48
C GLY A 446 0.86 -23.66 -21.47
N GLY A 447 2.18 -23.64 -21.54
CA GLY A 447 2.97 -24.45 -22.47
C GLY A 447 2.91 -23.94 -23.92
N LYS A 448 3.58 -24.61 -24.84
CA LYS A 448 3.64 -24.19 -26.24
C LYS A 448 2.24 -24.10 -26.89
N ASP A 449 1.37 -25.06 -26.62
CA ASP A 449 0.02 -25.07 -27.18
C ASP A 449 -0.89 -24.01 -26.54
N GLY A 450 -0.76 -23.78 -25.24
CA GLY A 450 -1.50 -22.74 -24.54
C GLY A 450 -1.13 -21.31 -24.95
N ARG A 451 0.02 -21.09 -25.59
CA ARG A 451 0.47 -19.80 -26.10
C ARG A 451 -0.03 -19.48 -27.50
N LYS A 452 -0.62 -20.43 -28.21
CA LYS A 452 -1.26 -20.20 -29.52
C LYS A 452 -2.39 -19.18 -29.35
N GLY A 453 -2.38 -18.17 -30.21
CA GLY A 453 -3.36 -17.07 -30.18
C GLY A 453 -3.07 -15.97 -29.14
N LYS A 454 -2.14 -16.19 -28.21
CA LYS A 454 -1.72 -15.20 -27.20
C LYS A 454 -0.41 -14.52 -27.59
N LEU A 455 0.58 -15.31 -28.00
CA LEU A 455 1.89 -14.84 -28.38
C LEU A 455 2.22 -15.17 -29.84
N ASN A 456 2.99 -14.29 -30.47
CA ASN A 456 3.59 -14.52 -31.79
C ASN A 456 4.65 -15.62 -31.68
N GLY A 457 4.52 -16.70 -32.45
CA GLY A 457 5.41 -17.86 -32.37
C GLY A 457 6.88 -17.60 -32.77
N LYS A 458 7.15 -16.51 -33.52
CA LYS A 458 8.51 -16.12 -33.92
C LYS A 458 9.15 -15.11 -32.97
N THR A 459 8.39 -14.10 -32.52
CA THR A 459 8.91 -13.00 -31.74
C THR A 459 8.67 -13.14 -30.23
N GLY A 460 7.76 -14.03 -29.81
CA GLY A 460 7.35 -14.15 -28.39
C GLY A 460 6.63 -12.92 -27.83
N GLN A 461 6.24 -11.97 -28.70
CA GLN A 461 5.50 -10.78 -28.29
C GLN A 461 3.99 -11.06 -28.28
N PRO A 462 3.22 -10.36 -27.43
CA PRO A 462 1.76 -10.44 -27.44
C PRO A 462 1.18 -10.15 -28.84
N LEU A 463 0.18 -10.92 -29.24
CA LEU A 463 -0.59 -10.65 -30.44
C LEU A 463 -1.50 -9.42 -30.19
N LYS A 464 -1.58 -8.52 -31.15
CA LYS A 464 -2.49 -7.35 -31.06
C LYS A 464 -3.93 -7.88 -30.93
N GLY A 465 -4.60 -7.53 -29.84
CA GLY A 465 -5.97 -7.94 -29.54
C GLY A 465 -6.13 -8.99 -28.44
N SER A 466 -5.03 -9.47 -27.82
CA SER A 466 -5.08 -10.42 -26.69
C SER A 466 -5.10 -9.76 -25.31
N CYS A 467 -5.25 -8.43 -25.23
CA CYS A 467 -5.55 -7.72 -24.00
C CYS A 467 -7.07 -7.54 -23.94
N GLY A 468 -7.75 -8.46 -23.26
CA GLY A 468 -9.12 -8.38 -22.81
C GLY A 468 -9.17 -8.32 -21.33
#